data_db4bd63d2513cd6bcb20b925fef10119
#
_entry.id   db4bd63d2513cd6bcb20b925fef10119
#
_cell.length_a   1.000
_cell.length_b   1.000
_cell.length_c   1.000
_cell.angle_alpha   90.00
_cell.angle_beta   90.00
_cell.angle_gamma   90.00
#
_symmetry.space_group_name_H-M   'P 1'
#
loop_
_entity.id
_entity.type
_entity.pdbx_description
1 polymer ?
#
loop_
_entity_poly.entity_id
_entity_poly.type
_entity_poly.pdbx_seq_one_letter_code
_entity_poly.pdbx_strand_id
1 'polypeptide(L)' 'MAALEGIRIALTEVGDGGSYVWHRRDGRLSGMAQPTSSFKDAAGQPCRHLVVTLNAFDRSKKVEGIACRVSGGRWQLTG' A
#
# COMPACT_ATOMS: atom_id res chain seq x y z
N MET A 1 -0.13 2.81 -13.31
CA MET A 1 0.92 3.55 -12.58
C MET A 1 1.64 2.62 -11.62
N ALA A 2 2.96 2.71 -11.59
CA ALA A 2 3.79 1.80 -10.78
C ALA A 2 3.46 1.86 -9.29
N ALA A 3 3.16 3.06 -8.74
CA ALA A 3 2.85 3.20 -7.31
C ALA A 3 1.57 2.47 -6.91
N LEU A 4 0.51 2.58 -7.71
CA LEU A 4 -0.75 1.89 -7.42
C LEU A 4 -0.60 0.38 -7.52
N GLU A 5 0.17 -0.09 -8.48
CA GLU A 5 0.43 -1.52 -8.62
C GLU A 5 1.24 -2.06 -7.46
N GLY A 6 2.26 -1.32 -7.00
CA GLY A 6 3.05 -1.70 -5.84
C GLY A 6 2.21 -1.78 -4.57
N ILE A 7 1.32 -0.82 -4.37
CA ILE A 7 0.41 -0.82 -3.22
C ILE A 7 -0.52 -2.04 -3.27
N ARG A 8 -1.07 -2.35 -4.44
CA ARG A 8 -1.95 -3.50 -4.61
C ARG A 8 -1.22 -4.81 -4.31
N ILE A 9 0.00 -4.96 -4.77
CA ILE A 9 0.82 -6.15 -4.50
C ILE A 9 1.08 -6.26 -3.01
N ALA A 10 1.44 -5.16 -2.35
CA ALA A 10 1.68 -5.17 -0.92
C ALA A 10 0.44 -5.61 -0.13
N LEU A 11 -0.73 -5.10 -0.50
CA LEU A 11 -1.97 -5.45 0.17
C LEU A 11 -2.37 -6.90 -0.05
N THR A 12 -2.07 -7.46 -1.21
CA THR A 12 -2.49 -8.80 -1.60
C THR A 12 -1.51 -9.88 -1.13
N GLU A 13 -0.22 -9.61 -1.22
CA GLU A 13 0.81 -10.65 -1.09
C GLU A 13 1.74 -10.48 0.11
N VAL A 14 1.78 -9.30 0.71
CA VAL A 14 2.70 -9.03 1.82
C VAL A 14 1.95 -9.17 3.14
N GLY A 15 2.53 -9.95 4.06
CA GLY A 15 1.96 -10.09 5.41
C GLY A 15 2.17 -8.83 6.26
N ASP A 16 1.40 -8.72 7.35
CA ASP A 16 1.53 -7.59 8.27
C ASP A 16 2.95 -7.54 8.84
N GLY A 17 3.54 -6.36 8.84
CA GLY A 17 4.91 -6.14 9.25
C GLY A 17 5.93 -6.29 8.14
N GLY A 18 5.54 -6.83 6.99
CA GLY A 18 6.40 -6.90 5.82
C GLY A 18 6.36 -5.62 5.01
N SER A 19 7.07 -5.61 3.89
CA SER A 19 7.10 -4.46 3.01
C SER A 19 7.29 -4.88 1.56
N TYR A 20 6.81 -4.05 0.66
CA TYR A 20 7.04 -4.20 -0.77
C TYR A 20 7.65 -2.92 -1.30
N VAL A 21 8.81 -3.03 -1.95
CA VAL A 21 9.56 -1.88 -2.48
C VAL A 21 9.50 -1.93 -4.00
N TRP A 22 9.27 -0.77 -4.62
CA TRP A 22 9.30 -0.66 -6.08
C TRP A 22 10.14 0.53 -6.50
N HIS A 23 10.64 0.48 -7.73
CA HIS A 23 11.46 1.54 -8.32
C HIS A 23 10.97 1.87 -9.71
N ARG A 24 11.01 3.14 -10.06
CA ARG A 24 10.82 3.53 -11.46
C ARG A 24 12.06 3.17 -12.26
N ARG A 25 11.88 2.97 -13.55
CA ARG A 25 12.95 2.58 -14.47
C ARG A 25 14.10 3.59 -14.50
N ASP A 26 13.75 4.87 -14.39
CA ASP A 26 14.76 5.95 -14.43
C ASP A 26 15.44 6.18 -13.08
N GLY A 27 15.05 5.46 -12.04
CA GLY A 27 15.63 5.58 -10.71
C GLY A 27 15.28 6.86 -9.97
N ARG A 28 14.43 7.69 -10.53
CA ARG A 28 14.07 8.98 -9.92
C ARG A 28 12.99 8.88 -8.86
N LEU A 29 12.23 7.81 -8.88
CA LEU A 29 11.15 7.60 -7.94
C LEU A 29 11.20 6.18 -7.43
N SER A 30 11.10 6.03 -6.14
CA SER A 30 10.93 4.73 -5.51
C SER A 30 9.88 4.82 -4.43
N GLY A 31 9.37 3.69 -4.01
CA GLY A 31 8.37 3.65 -2.97
C GLY A 31 8.41 2.36 -2.20
N MET A 32 7.80 2.39 -1.03
CA MET A 32 7.65 1.23 -0.18
C MET A 32 6.25 1.25 0.42
N ALA A 33 5.58 0.12 0.37
CA ALA A 33 4.27 -0.04 0.99
C ALA A 33 4.39 -1.09 2.09
N GLN A 34 3.94 -0.73 3.29
CA GLN A 34 4.04 -1.60 4.46
C GLN A 34 2.66 -1.78 5.08
N PRO A 35 2.03 -2.95 4.90
CA PRO A 35 0.85 -3.29 5.68
C PRO A 35 1.26 -3.50 7.14
N THR A 36 0.58 -2.83 8.06
CA THR A 36 0.95 -2.88 9.48
C THR A 36 0.00 -3.72 10.32
N SER A 37 -1.28 -3.74 9.96
CA SER A 37 -2.27 -4.55 10.66
C SER A 37 -3.44 -4.85 9.75
N SER A 38 -4.21 -5.86 10.10
CA SER A 38 -5.39 -6.29 9.33
C SER A 38 -6.58 -6.36 10.27
N PHE A 39 -7.76 -6.01 9.74
CA PHE A 39 -9.00 -6.06 10.50
C PHE A 39 -10.16 -6.22 9.52
N LYS A 40 -11.36 -6.46 10.06
CA LYS A 40 -12.60 -6.46 9.28
C LYS A 40 -13.44 -5.26 9.66
N ASP A 41 -14.04 -4.61 8.66
CA ASP A 41 -14.95 -3.50 8.92
C ASP A 41 -16.33 -4.00 9.35
N ALA A 42 -17.26 -3.06 9.56
CA ALA A 42 -18.61 -3.38 10.00
C ALA A 42 -19.38 -4.25 9.00
N ALA A 43 -19.03 -4.18 7.72
CA ALA A 43 -19.63 -5.00 6.67
C ALA A 43 -18.95 -6.36 6.51
N GLY A 44 -17.93 -6.65 7.30
CA GLY A 44 -17.17 -7.89 7.22
C GLY A 44 -16.12 -7.92 6.12
N GLN A 45 -15.82 -6.78 5.49
CA GLN A 45 -14.81 -6.69 4.46
C GLN A 45 -13.42 -6.66 5.09
N PRO A 46 -12.45 -7.42 4.53
CA PRO A 46 -11.07 -7.35 5.04
C PRO A 46 -10.46 -6.00 4.73
N CYS A 47 -9.86 -5.40 5.74
CA CYS A 47 -9.19 -4.10 5.65
C CYS A 47 -7.78 -4.22 6.21
N ARG A 48 -6.90 -3.33 5.76
CA ARG A 48 -5.53 -3.29 6.25
C ARG A 48 -5.09 -1.85 6.46
N HIS A 49 -4.39 -1.61 7.57
CA HIS A 49 -3.65 -0.37 7.75
C HIS A 49 -2.39 -0.44 6.90
N LEU A 50 -2.06 0.67 6.26
CA LEU A 50 -0.98 0.73 5.28
C LEU A 50 -0.18 2.00 5.48
N VAL A 51 1.14 1.86 5.44
CA VAL A 51 2.06 3.00 5.40
C VAL A 51 2.77 2.96 4.05
N VAL A 52 2.69 4.06 3.32
CA VAL A 52 3.36 4.20 2.03
C VAL A 52 4.42 5.29 2.15
N THR A 53 5.64 4.96 1.78
CA THR A 53 6.74 5.91 1.72
C THR A 53 7.10 6.12 0.26
N LEU A 54 7.12 7.37 -0.17
CA LEU A 54 7.50 7.76 -1.53
C LEU A 54 8.79 8.56 -1.46
N ASN A 55 9.77 8.16 -2.24
CA ASN A 55 11.07 8.82 -2.32
C ASN A 55 11.29 9.34 -3.74
N ALA A 56 11.54 10.64 -3.85
CA ALA A 56 11.79 11.29 -5.11
C ALA A 56 12.99 12.21 -4.94
N PHE A 57 14.09 11.92 -5.61
CA PHE A 57 15.31 12.72 -5.56
C PHE A 57 15.83 12.92 -4.12
N ASP A 58 15.64 14.12 -3.60
CA ASP A 58 16.06 14.51 -2.25
C ASP A 58 14.90 14.59 -1.26
N ARG A 59 13.70 14.17 -1.68
CA ARG A 59 12.50 14.28 -0.84
C ARG A 59 11.92 12.91 -0.54
N SER A 60 11.37 12.80 0.65
CA SER A 60 10.68 11.60 1.09
C SER A 60 9.35 12.01 1.72
N LYS A 61 8.28 11.30 1.38
CA LYS A 61 6.96 11.56 1.94
C LYS A 61 6.36 10.25 2.43
N LYS A 62 5.84 10.27 3.65
CA LYS A 62 5.20 9.14 4.27
C LYS A 62 3.71 9.41 4.42
N VAL A 63 2.88 8.49 3.99
CA VAL A 63 1.42 8.59 4.06
C VAL A 63 0.88 7.35 4.71
N GLU A 64 -0.03 7.53 5.66
CA GLU A 64 -0.73 6.43 6.31
C GLU A 64 -2.19 6.42 5.85
N GLY A 65 -2.74 5.23 5.70
CA GLY A 65 -4.12 5.09 5.27
C GLY A 65 -4.66 3.70 5.57
N ILE A 66 -5.91 3.51 5.18
CA ILE A 66 -6.59 2.23 5.33
C ILE A 66 -7.06 1.80 3.95
N ALA A 67 -6.87 0.53 3.63
CA ALA A 67 -7.37 -0.07 2.40
C ALA A 67 -8.32 -1.21 2.75
N CYS A 68 -9.47 -1.25 2.11
CA CYS A 68 -10.46 -2.31 2.30
C CYS A 68 -10.69 -3.03 0.98
N ARG A 69 -10.83 -4.34 1.05
CA ARG A 69 -11.11 -5.16 -0.11
C ARG A 69 -12.60 -5.15 -0.40
N VAL A 70 -12.97 -4.64 -1.56
CA VAL A 70 -14.36 -4.59 -2.01
C VAL A 70 -14.65 -5.76 -2.93
N SER A 71 -15.92 -5.90 -3.34
CA SER A 71 -16.32 -6.99 -4.24
C SER A 71 -15.50 -6.98 -5.52
N GLY A 72 -15.20 -8.17 -6.02
CA GLY A 72 -14.31 -8.34 -7.17
C GLY A 72 -12.83 -8.39 -6.82
N GLY A 73 -12.48 -8.39 -5.54
CA GLY A 73 -11.10 -8.51 -5.08
C GLY A 73 -10.28 -7.24 -5.22
N ARG A 74 -10.92 -6.11 -5.45
CA ARG A 74 -10.22 -4.83 -5.56
C ARG A 74 -10.03 -4.19 -4.19
N TRP A 75 -8.93 -3.47 -4.04
CA TRP A 75 -8.65 -2.70 -2.83
C TRP A 75 -9.05 -1.24 -3.04
N GLN A 76 -9.76 -0.70 -2.07
CA GLN A 76 -10.17 0.70 -2.08
C GLN A 76 -9.50 1.41 -0.93
N LEU A 77 -8.75 2.47 -1.25
CA LEU A 77 -8.05 3.26 -0.25
C LEU A 77 -9.00 4.28 0.35
N THR A 78 -9.02 4.36 1.68
CA THR A 78 -9.81 5.35 2.42
C THR A 78 -8.93 6.00 3.48
N GLY A 79 -9.20 7.22 3.77
CA GLY A 79 -8.47 7.97 4.79
C GLY A 79 -7.11 8.36 4.35
#